data_35e884712468a95a9cf56accae05999a
#
_entry.id   35e884712468a95a9cf56accae05999a
#
_cell.length_a   1.000
_cell.length_b   1.000
_cell.length_c   1.000
_cell.angle_alpha   90.00
_cell.angle_beta   90.00
_cell.angle_gamma   90.00
#
_symmetry.space_group_name_H-M   'P 1'
#
loop_
_entity.id
_entity.type
_entity.pdbx_description
1 polymer ?
#
loop_
_entity_poly.entity_id
_entity_poly.type
_entity_poly.pdbx_seq_one_letter_code
_entity_poly.pdbx_strand_id
1 'polypeptide(L)'
;MIGLLWRLPRGAVAAWVLLIFGMVLAPAACGQERSITIEDFDAAITVAESGAVEVAETIRLRFTGAWNGIHRRIPVRYTDDRGENYGLRLNLLGVSDEAGKRLEVSRSRQRHEDDLKIWVPGAVDAVRTVVIRYTVGRALKFFDDHDEFYWNVTGDQWPYPIGAARGRISLPGAVENIRVNAFTGGYRSTERSVAITVDGQKHSPEDAFKAAGESAPPPAGGMHDVEVSSTRPLGIREGLTVAVAWNPGVVRRPTALESRLAWFRDNAGALMLSGLVALIPLMTFGGMLRHWWRVGRDPRPGPVVVQYEPPPGLGPAEVGTLVDNSPDNRDLMAILVDCAVKGIIRIRETAPAGWFQAPKYAFDLLVPSQDWKDLSPAAAALLDGMFTQTSGHWADMTGVVCSVTSDELGN
;
A
#
# COMPACT_ATOMS: atom_id res chain seq x y z
N MET A 1 21.78 -22.34 58.19
CA MET A 1 20.30 -22.20 58.21
C MET A 1 19.62 -23.59 58.32
N ILE A 2 19.97 -24.38 59.34
CA ILE A 2 19.41 -25.76 59.56
C ILE A 2 18.97 -25.88 61.04
N GLY A 3 18.26 -24.89 61.56
CA GLY A 3 17.97 -24.88 63.00
C GLY A 3 16.53 -24.46 63.34
N LEU A 4 15.58 -24.43 62.35
CA LEU A 4 14.23 -23.86 62.63
C LEU A 4 13.08 -24.88 62.43
N LEU A 5 13.34 -26.15 62.17
CA LEU A 5 12.30 -27.17 61.88
C LEU A 5 11.88 -28.06 63.07
N TRP A 6 12.37 -27.80 64.26
CA TRP A 6 12.12 -28.66 65.43
C TRP A 6 11.15 -28.11 66.49
N ARG A 7 10.40 -27.05 66.19
CA ARG A 7 9.42 -26.47 67.10
C ARG A 7 7.98 -26.40 66.60
N LEU A 8 7.61 -27.18 65.62
CA LEU A 8 6.21 -27.27 65.24
C LEU A 8 5.48 -28.35 66.10
N PRO A 9 4.32 -28.02 66.70
CA PRO A 9 3.57 -29.01 67.46
C PRO A 9 3.17 -30.16 66.54
N ARG A 10 3.29 -31.43 67.08
CA ARG A 10 3.00 -32.65 66.32
C ARG A 10 1.68 -32.67 65.57
N GLY A 11 0.70 -31.86 65.98
CA GLY A 11 -0.59 -31.67 65.26
C GLY A 11 -0.48 -30.85 63.98
N ALA A 12 0.48 -29.92 63.88
CA ALA A 12 0.63 -29.10 62.69
C ALA A 12 1.25 -29.87 61.50
N VAL A 13 2.16 -30.79 61.81
CA VAL A 13 2.77 -31.68 60.77
C VAL A 13 1.75 -32.61 60.16
N ALA A 14 0.85 -33.20 61.02
CA ALA A 14 -0.24 -34.06 60.52
C ALA A 14 -1.26 -33.28 59.68
N ALA A 15 -1.55 -32.02 60.02
CA ALA A 15 -2.44 -31.16 59.22
C ALA A 15 -1.81 -30.81 57.84
N TRP A 16 -0.52 -30.55 57.80
CA TRP A 16 0.20 -30.29 56.51
C TRP A 16 0.30 -31.53 55.63
N VAL A 17 0.51 -32.72 56.20
CA VAL A 17 0.53 -34.00 55.46
C VAL A 17 -0.86 -34.31 54.91
N LEU A 18 -1.93 -34.11 55.67
CA LEU A 18 -3.31 -34.26 55.18
C LEU A 18 -3.70 -33.24 54.09
N LEU A 19 -3.21 -32.00 54.20
CA LEU A 19 -3.42 -30.97 53.18
C LEU A 19 -2.66 -31.30 51.87
N ILE A 20 -1.43 -31.77 51.94
CA ILE A 20 -0.64 -32.23 50.81
C ILE A 20 -1.22 -33.50 50.20
N PHE A 21 -1.71 -34.45 51.01
CA PHE A 21 -2.34 -35.68 50.53
C PHE A 21 -3.73 -35.42 49.90
N GLY A 22 -4.48 -34.45 50.44
CA GLY A 22 -5.74 -33.99 49.84
C GLY A 22 -5.55 -33.28 48.51
N MET A 23 -4.39 -32.59 48.30
CA MET A 23 -4.09 -31.89 47.05
C MET A 23 -3.58 -32.85 45.94
N VAL A 24 -3.04 -34.00 46.32
CA VAL A 24 -2.59 -35.05 45.37
C VAL A 24 -3.76 -35.97 44.92
N LEU A 25 -4.86 -36.01 45.71
CA LEU A 25 -6.08 -36.77 45.40
C LEU A 25 -7.20 -35.91 44.79
N ALA A 26 -6.93 -34.63 44.46
CA ALA A 26 -7.87 -33.91 43.63
C ALA A 26 -7.95 -34.69 42.28
N PRO A 27 -9.14 -35.20 41.90
CA PRO A 27 -9.27 -35.82 40.60
C PRO A 27 -8.82 -34.77 39.60
N ALA A 28 -7.81 -35.07 38.78
CA ALA A 28 -7.53 -34.27 37.62
C ALA A 28 -8.88 -34.15 36.91
N ALA A 29 -9.47 -32.97 36.96
CA ALA A 29 -10.64 -32.65 36.13
C ALA A 29 -10.18 -32.94 34.73
N CYS A 30 -10.49 -34.13 34.24
CA CYS A 30 -10.25 -34.55 32.88
C CYS A 30 -11.09 -33.59 32.05
N GLY A 31 -10.50 -32.47 31.64
CA GLY A 31 -11.15 -31.49 30.80
C GLY A 31 -11.62 -32.29 29.61
N GLN A 32 -12.93 -32.47 29.47
CA GLN A 32 -13.53 -33.19 28.36
C GLN A 32 -12.98 -32.54 27.09
N GLU A 33 -12.24 -33.32 26.33
CA GLU A 33 -11.54 -32.83 25.15
C GLU A 33 -12.59 -32.35 24.15
N ARG A 34 -12.63 -31.03 23.92
CA ARG A 34 -13.65 -30.41 23.09
C ARG A 34 -13.14 -30.35 21.66
N SER A 35 -13.85 -30.97 20.75
CA SER A 35 -13.49 -30.93 19.33
C SER A 35 -14.72 -30.78 18.44
N ILE A 36 -14.49 -30.25 17.25
CA ILE A 36 -15.46 -30.21 16.15
C ILE A 36 -14.80 -30.89 14.96
N THR A 37 -15.54 -31.75 14.28
CA THR A 37 -15.16 -32.30 12.99
C THR A 37 -16.29 -32.08 12.02
N ILE A 38 -16.00 -31.59 10.83
CA ILE A 38 -16.94 -31.55 9.72
C ILE A 38 -16.92 -32.93 9.08
N GLU A 39 -18.00 -33.70 9.25
CA GLU A 39 -18.09 -35.06 8.66
C GLU A 39 -18.27 -34.97 7.15
N ASP A 40 -19.17 -34.07 6.71
CA ASP A 40 -19.48 -33.87 5.30
C ASP A 40 -19.77 -32.38 5.04
N PHE A 41 -19.23 -31.88 3.96
CA PHE A 41 -19.46 -30.53 3.44
C PHE A 41 -19.95 -30.66 2.00
N ASP A 42 -21.22 -30.40 1.76
CA ASP A 42 -21.84 -30.43 0.43
C ASP A 42 -22.30 -29.01 0.05
N ALA A 43 -21.85 -28.51 -1.09
CA ALA A 43 -22.30 -27.24 -1.64
C ALA A 43 -23.00 -27.44 -2.97
N ALA A 44 -24.29 -27.10 -3.04
CA ALA A 44 -25.04 -27.00 -4.26
C ALA A 44 -24.98 -25.55 -4.77
N ILE A 45 -24.50 -25.37 -5.99
CA ILE A 45 -24.21 -24.08 -6.60
C ILE A 45 -24.93 -24.00 -7.95
N THR A 46 -25.76 -23.00 -8.13
CA THR A 46 -26.49 -22.79 -9.39
C THR A 46 -26.06 -21.47 -10.03
N VAL A 47 -25.54 -21.53 -11.23
CA VAL A 47 -25.18 -20.35 -12.04
C VAL A 47 -26.37 -20.01 -12.94
N ALA A 48 -26.95 -18.84 -12.75
CA ALA A 48 -28.04 -18.35 -13.57
C ALA A 48 -27.54 -17.60 -14.83
N GLU A 49 -28.29 -17.59 -15.92
CA GLU A 49 -28.00 -16.79 -17.13
C GLU A 49 -27.83 -15.29 -16.84
N SER A 50 -28.46 -14.79 -15.77
CA SER A 50 -28.33 -13.42 -15.31
C SER A 50 -26.94 -13.10 -14.72
N GLY A 51 -26.08 -14.11 -14.50
CA GLY A 51 -24.79 -14.00 -13.80
C GLY A 51 -24.89 -14.03 -12.26
N ALA A 52 -26.09 -14.22 -11.72
CA ALA A 52 -26.28 -14.48 -10.30
C ALA A 52 -25.90 -15.94 -9.98
N VAL A 53 -25.22 -16.15 -8.88
CA VAL A 53 -24.87 -17.48 -8.38
C VAL A 53 -25.61 -17.72 -7.07
N GLU A 54 -26.39 -18.79 -7.00
CA GLU A 54 -27.06 -19.25 -5.78
C GLU A 54 -26.26 -20.40 -5.19
N VAL A 55 -26.01 -20.33 -3.88
CA VAL A 55 -25.23 -21.34 -3.13
C VAL A 55 -26.02 -21.82 -1.93
N ALA A 56 -26.09 -23.13 -1.79
CA ALA A 56 -26.64 -23.82 -0.63
C ALA A 56 -25.56 -24.76 -0.06
N GLU A 57 -24.97 -24.37 1.06
CA GLU A 57 -24.00 -25.20 1.79
C GLU A 57 -24.71 -26.06 2.84
N THR A 58 -24.49 -27.37 2.82
CA THR A 58 -24.96 -28.32 3.83
C THR A 58 -23.75 -28.86 4.56
N ILE A 59 -23.63 -28.52 5.84
CA ILE A 59 -22.46 -28.82 6.66
C ILE A 59 -22.89 -29.74 7.79
N ARG A 60 -22.43 -30.99 7.78
CA ARG A 60 -22.66 -31.98 8.84
C ARG A 60 -21.51 -31.97 9.80
N LEU A 61 -21.79 -31.60 11.06
CA LEU A 61 -20.82 -31.36 12.10
C LEU A 61 -20.96 -32.37 13.25
N ARG A 62 -19.88 -32.99 13.65
CA ARG A 62 -19.77 -33.75 14.89
C ARG A 62 -19.17 -32.87 15.97
N PHE A 63 -19.94 -32.68 17.02
CA PHE A 63 -19.51 -31.95 18.21
C PHE A 63 -19.14 -32.94 19.30
N THR A 64 -17.94 -32.83 19.87
CA THR A 64 -17.50 -33.53 21.09
C THR A 64 -17.38 -32.48 22.19
N GLY A 65 -18.01 -32.74 23.35
CA GLY A 65 -18.20 -31.74 24.40
C GLY A 65 -19.27 -30.71 24.06
N ALA A 66 -19.42 -29.69 24.91
CA ALA A 66 -20.44 -28.68 24.77
C ALA A 66 -19.97 -27.50 23.93
N TRP A 67 -20.72 -27.19 22.89
CA TRP A 67 -20.49 -26.06 21.96
C TRP A 67 -21.74 -25.21 21.79
N ASN A 68 -21.58 -23.94 21.41
CA ASN A 68 -22.71 -23.02 21.14
C ASN A 68 -22.99 -22.88 19.63
N GLY A 69 -22.04 -23.25 18.78
CA GLY A 69 -22.18 -23.09 17.34
C GLY A 69 -20.84 -23.03 16.61
N ILE A 70 -20.88 -22.50 15.41
CA ILE A 70 -19.73 -22.40 14.50
C ILE A 70 -19.58 -21.02 13.90
N HIS A 71 -18.41 -20.73 13.33
CA HIS A 71 -18.13 -19.60 12.48
C HIS A 71 -17.92 -20.07 11.04
N ARG A 72 -18.70 -19.52 10.09
CA ARG A 72 -18.49 -19.70 8.66
C ARG A 72 -17.96 -18.39 8.08
N ARG A 73 -16.71 -18.39 7.64
CA ARG A 73 -16.06 -17.26 6.98
C ARG A 73 -16.08 -17.46 5.47
N ILE A 74 -16.67 -16.53 4.76
CA ILE A 74 -16.78 -16.57 3.29
C ILE A 74 -15.99 -15.39 2.74
N PRO A 75 -14.92 -15.62 1.97
CA PRO A 75 -14.18 -14.54 1.34
C PRO A 75 -15.06 -13.78 0.35
N VAL A 76 -15.12 -12.44 0.49
CA VAL A 76 -15.95 -11.57 -0.37
C VAL A 76 -15.16 -10.45 -1.02
N ARG A 77 -13.88 -10.33 -0.74
CA ARG A 77 -13.01 -9.33 -1.35
C ARG A 77 -11.70 -9.98 -1.78
N TYR A 78 -11.36 -9.76 -3.02
CA TYR A 78 -10.17 -10.32 -3.66
C TYR A 78 -9.34 -9.19 -4.27
N THR A 79 -8.07 -9.48 -4.51
CA THR A 79 -7.17 -8.62 -5.28
C THR A 79 -6.80 -9.39 -6.54
N ASP A 80 -6.93 -8.75 -7.69
CA ASP A 80 -6.56 -9.34 -8.97
C ASP A 80 -5.04 -9.24 -9.23
N ASP A 81 -4.60 -9.79 -10.36
CA ASP A 81 -3.19 -9.80 -10.75
C ASP A 81 -2.62 -8.39 -11.03
N ARG A 82 -3.47 -7.40 -11.21
CA ARG A 82 -3.11 -5.98 -11.38
C ARG A 82 -3.03 -5.24 -10.05
N GLY A 83 -3.32 -5.90 -8.94
CA GLY A 83 -3.38 -5.29 -7.61
C GLY A 83 -4.68 -4.51 -7.34
N GLU A 84 -5.69 -4.63 -8.21
CA GLU A 84 -6.97 -3.98 -8.04
C GLU A 84 -7.91 -4.82 -7.16
N ASN A 85 -8.64 -4.14 -6.28
CA ASN A 85 -9.59 -4.81 -5.42
C ASN A 85 -10.92 -5.00 -6.15
N TYR A 86 -11.49 -6.20 -6.07
CA TYR A 86 -12.85 -6.46 -6.46
C TYR A 86 -13.62 -7.18 -5.36
N GLY A 87 -14.90 -6.83 -5.21
CA GLY A 87 -15.76 -7.36 -4.16
C GLY A 87 -16.91 -8.16 -4.72
N LEU A 88 -17.17 -9.32 -4.10
CA LEU A 88 -18.37 -10.11 -4.32
C LEU A 88 -19.55 -9.47 -3.58
N ARG A 89 -20.74 -9.63 -4.11
CA ARG A 89 -21.99 -9.19 -3.46
C ARG A 89 -22.69 -10.40 -2.87
N LEU A 90 -22.36 -10.74 -1.62
CA LEU A 90 -22.99 -11.82 -0.90
C LEU A 90 -24.26 -11.32 -0.21
N ASN A 91 -25.40 -11.95 -0.53
CA ASN A 91 -26.68 -11.73 0.13
C ASN A 91 -27.13 -13.01 0.81
N LEU A 92 -27.13 -13.03 2.14
CA LEU A 92 -27.55 -14.18 2.96
C LEU A 92 -29.08 -14.32 2.90
N LEU A 93 -29.56 -15.45 2.39
CA LEU A 93 -30.98 -15.79 2.30
C LEU A 93 -31.48 -16.41 3.62
N GLY A 94 -30.69 -17.24 4.25
CA GLY A 94 -31.03 -17.83 5.53
C GLY A 94 -30.08 -18.93 5.98
N VAL A 95 -30.21 -19.29 7.25
CA VAL A 95 -29.49 -20.40 7.89
C VAL A 95 -30.53 -21.26 8.62
N SER A 96 -30.47 -22.57 8.41
CA SER A 96 -31.39 -23.51 9.04
C SER A 96 -30.69 -24.79 9.48
N ASP A 97 -31.35 -25.59 10.31
CA ASP A 97 -30.96 -26.95 10.61
C ASP A 97 -31.45 -27.96 9.54
N GLU A 98 -31.24 -29.26 9.79
CA GLU A 98 -31.66 -30.36 8.91
C GLU A 98 -33.20 -30.45 8.74
N ALA A 99 -33.97 -29.97 9.70
CA ALA A 99 -35.44 -29.94 9.63
C ALA A 99 -35.98 -28.68 8.95
N GLY A 100 -35.12 -27.78 8.49
CA GLY A 100 -35.49 -26.50 7.89
C GLY A 100 -35.84 -25.42 8.92
N LYS A 101 -35.66 -25.66 10.21
CA LYS A 101 -35.88 -24.66 11.26
C LYS A 101 -34.78 -23.63 11.23
N ARG A 102 -35.16 -22.34 11.19
CA ARG A 102 -34.24 -21.24 11.16
C ARG A 102 -33.34 -21.20 12.38
N LEU A 103 -32.04 -21.07 12.15
CA LEU A 103 -31.01 -20.88 13.16
C LEU A 103 -30.72 -19.40 13.37
N GLU A 104 -30.31 -19.04 14.58
CA GLU A 104 -29.83 -17.71 14.90
C GLU A 104 -28.46 -17.49 14.27
N VAL A 105 -28.27 -16.36 13.60
CA VAL A 105 -27.03 -15.99 12.93
C VAL A 105 -26.72 -14.51 13.14
N SER A 106 -25.47 -14.24 13.51
CA SER A 106 -24.91 -12.88 13.49
C SER A 106 -23.90 -12.78 12.36
N ARG A 107 -24.06 -11.76 11.52
CA ARG A 107 -23.15 -11.50 10.39
C ARG A 107 -22.29 -10.28 10.70
N SER A 108 -20.98 -10.45 10.56
CA SER A 108 -20.02 -9.35 10.64
C SER A 108 -19.11 -9.36 9.42
N ARG A 109 -18.81 -8.17 8.89
CA ARG A 109 -17.88 -8.04 7.77
C ARG A 109 -16.52 -7.63 8.31
N GLN A 110 -15.52 -8.49 8.11
CA GLN A 110 -14.15 -8.26 8.53
C GLN A 110 -13.26 -8.15 7.28
N ARG A 111 -12.68 -6.96 7.04
CA ARG A 111 -11.75 -6.65 5.94
C ARG A 111 -12.10 -7.30 4.59
N HIS A 112 -11.88 -8.63 4.44
CA HIS A 112 -12.02 -9.37 3.17
C HIS A 112 -13.07 -10.49 3.24
N GLU A 113 -13.70 -10.72 4.38
CA GLU A 113 -14.57 -11.86 4.66
C GLU A 113 -15.90 -11.43 5.26
N ASP A 114 -16.96 -12.15 4.94
CA ASP A 114 -18.19 -12.17 5.71
C ASP A 114 -18.09 -13.33 6.73
N ASP A 115 -18.09 -13.00 8.01
CA ASP A 115 -18.11 -13.95 9.11
C ASP A 115 -19.54 -14.16 9.61
N LEU A 116 -20.05 -15.37 9.45
CA LEU A 116 -21.34 -15.82 9.93
C LEU A 116 -21.13 -16.61 11.22
N LYS A 117 -21.45 -16.02 12.36
CA LYS A 117 -21.52 -16.74 13.62
C LYS A 117 -22.92 -17.38 13.74
N ILE A 118 -22.97 -18.69 13.75
CA ILE A 118 -24.20 -19.49 13.70
C ILE A 118 -24.35 -20.23 15.03
N TRP A 119 -25.44 -19.98 15.72
CA TRP A 119 -25.76 -20.73 16.94
C TRP A 119 -26.47 -22.04 16.57
N VAL A 120 -25.94 -23.16 17.09
CA VAL A 120 -26.43 -24.50 16.82
C VAL A 120 -26.98 -25.10 18.11
N PRO A 121 -28.31 -25.09 18.29
CA PRO A 121 -28.91 -25.67 19.49
C PRO A 121 -28.63 -27.18 19.63
N GLY A 122 -28.33 -27.59 20.85
CA GLY A 122 -28.04 -29.02 21.13
C GLY A 122 -26.69 -29.50 20.57
N ALA A 123 -25.73 -28.63 20.39
CA ALA A 123 -24.36 -28.94 19.97
C ALA A 123 -23.54 -29.45 21.18
N VAL A 124 -23.99 -30.53 21.78
CA VAL A 124 -23.36 -31.19 22.94
C VAL A 124 -23.29 -32.68 22.63
N ASP A 125 -22.09 -33.21 22.44
CA ASP A 125 -21.83 -34.63 22.13
C ASP A 125 -22.79 -35.18 21.04
N ALA A 126 -22.98 -34.42 19.97
CA ALA A 126 -24.02 -34.66 18.97
C ALA A 126 -23.55 -34.37 17.55
N VAL A 127 -24.23 -35.00 16.59
CA VAL A 127 -24.11 -34.63 15.18
C VAL A 127 -25.25 -33.66 14.85
N ARG A 128 -24.91 -32.53 14.20
CA ARG A 128 -25.87 -31.51 13.73
C ARG A 128 -25.57 -31.10 12.32
N THR A 129 -26.61 -30.77 11.56
CA THR A 129 -26.45 -30.26 10.21
C THR A 129 -26.85 -28.78 10.19
N VAL A 130 -26.04 -27.98 9.50
CA VAL A 130 -26.29 -26.56 9.25
C VAL A 130 -26.43 -26.36 7.75
N VAL A 131 -27.52 -25.75 7.32
CA VAL A 131 -27.76 -25.39 5.91
C VAL A 131 -27.70 -23.87 5.78
N ILE A 132 -26.78 -23.38 4.95
CA ILE A 132 -26.56 -21.95 4.70
C ILE A 132 -26.94 -21.67 3.26
N ARG A 133 -27.87 -20.74 3.01
CA ARG A 133 -28.29 -20.34 1.66
C ARG A 133 -27.98 -18.86 1.44
N TYR A 134 -27.33 -18.56 0.33
CA TYR A 134 -26.98 -17.20 -0.05
C TYR A 134 -26.85 -17.04 -1.56
N THR A 135 -26.96 -15.82 -2.05
CA THR A 135 -26.66 -15.46 -3.44
C THR A 135 -25.38 -14.66 -3.52
N VAL A 136 -24.62 -14.86 -4.59
CA VAL A 136 -23.37 -14.14 -4.85
C VAL A 136 -23.47 -13.48 -6.21
N GLY A 137 -23.33 -12.17 -6.23
CA GLY A 137 -23.16 -11.41 -7.46
C GLY A 137 -21.67 -11.13 -7.71
N ARG A 138 -21.30 -11.04 -8.99
CA ARG A 138 -19.92 -10.79 -9.44
C ARG A 138 -18.95 -11.94 -9.11
N ALA A 139 -19.46 -13.16 -9.04
CA ALA A 139 -18.65 -14.37 -8.82
C ALA A 139 -18.02 -14.90 -10.12
N LEU A 140 -18.46 -14.40 -11.27
CA LEU A 140 -17.98 -14.82 -12.59
C LEU A 140 -16.89 -13.88 -13.09
N LYS A 141 -15.89 -14.45 -13.73
CA LYS A 141 -14.87 -13.74 -14.52
C LYS A 141 -15.17 -13.91 -16.00
N PHE A 142 -14.98 -12.84 -16.77
CA PHE A 142 -15.29 -12.79 -18.20
C PHE A 142 -14.00 -12.51 -18.96
N PHE A 143 -13.55 -13.50 -19.73
CA PHE A 143 -12.40 -13.41 -20.63
C PHE A 143 -12.88 -13.27 -22.09
N ASP A 144 -11.97 -13.03 -23.01
CA ASP A 144 -12.32 -12.87 -24.42
C ASP A 144 -12.72 -14.21 -25.06
N ASP A 145 -12.11 -15.31 -24.60
CA ASP A 145 -12.27 -16.66 -25.13
C ASP A 145 -13.18 -17.57 -24.29
N HIS A 146 -13.44 -17.21 -23.02
CA HIS A 146 -14.28 -17.99 -22.11
C HIS A 146 -14.88 -17.16 -20.99
N ASP A 147 -15.89 -17.70 -20.33
CA ASP A 147 -16.40 -17.24 -19.05
C ASP A 147 -16.00 -18.25 -17.98
N GLU A 148 -15.65 -17.81 -16.77
CA GLU A 148 -15.15 -18.66 -15.70
C GLU A 148 -15.86 -18.40 -14.37
N PHE A 149 -16.25 -19.47 -13.71
CA PHE A 149 -16.65 -19.50 -12.32
C PHE A 149 -15.54 -20.10 -11.46
N TYR A 150 -14.91 -19.27 -10.64
CA TYR A 150 -13.89 -19.71 -9.69
C TYR A 150 -14.43 -19.60 -8.27
N TRP A 151 -14.49 -20.74 -7.55
CA TRP A 151 -15.08 -20.77 -6.23
C TRP A 151 -14.31 -21.65 -5.25
N ASN A 152 -14.04 -21.10 -4.06
CA ASN A 152 -13.56 -21.89 -2.92
C ASN A 152 -14.76 -22.51 -2.19
N VAL A 153 -15.07 -23.76 -2.54
CA VAL A 153 -16.29 -24.48 -2.13
C VAL A 153 -16.43 -24.56 -0.61
N THR A 154 -15.41 -25.08 0.03
CA THR A 154 -15.44 -25.24 1.50
C THR A 154 -14.91 -24.01 2.23
N GLY A 155 -14.04 -23.21 1.60
CA GLY A 155 -13.15 -22.29 2.29
C GLY A 155 -11.95 -23.02 2.91
N ASP A 156 -10.90 -22.28 3.13
CA ASP A 156 -9.63 -22.75 3.73
C ASP A 156 -9.38 -22.18 5.14
N GLN A 157 -10.42 -21.62 5.76
CA GLN A 157 -10.32 -20.97 7.08
C GLN A 157 -10.85 -21.85 8.23
N TRP A 158 -11.22 -23.11 7.94
CA TRP A 158 -11.75 -23.99 8.95
C TRP A 158 -10.66 -24.43 9.95
N PRO A 159 -10.86 -24.18 11.25
CA PRO A 159 -9.97 -24.71 12.28
C PRO A 159 -10.27 -26.19 12.60
N TYR A 160 -11.09 -26.84 11.80
CA TYR A 160 -11.54 -28.22 11.95
C TYR A 160 -11.26 -29.02 10.69
N PRO A 161 -10.95 -30.32 10.79
CA PRO A 161 -10.81 -31.18 9.61
C PRO A 161 -12.18 -31.43 8.96
N ILE A 162 -12.16 -31.70 7.65
CA ILE A 162 -13.33 -32.04 6.84
C ILE A 162 -13.17 -33.48 6.33
N GLY A 163 -14.06 -34.37 6.72
CA GLY A 163 -14.03 -35.79 6.33
C GLY A 163 -14.26 -36.01 4.84
N ALA A 164 -15.30 -35.36 4.29
CA ALA A 164 -15.60 -35.36 2.87
C ALA A 164 -16.06 -33.98 2.43
N ALA A 165 -15.64 -33.56 1.25
CA ALA A 165 -16.05 -32.28 0.65
C ALA A 165 -16.57 -32.52 -0.77
N ARG A 166 -17.73 -31.89 -1.11
CA ARG A 166 -18.35 -31.99 -2.41
C ARG A 166 -18.87 -30.62 -2.85
N GLY A 167 -18.68 -30.29 -4.12
CA GLY A 167 -19.30 -29.17 -4.80
C GLY A 167 -20.07 -29.66 -6.02
N ARG A 168 -21.35 -29.32 -6.12
CA ARG A 168 -22.21 -29.58 -7.28
C ARG A 168 -22.56 -28.26 -7.93
N ILE A 169 -22.14 -28.06 -9.17
CA ILE A 169 -22.30 -26.82 -9.90
C ILE A 169 -23.24 -27.08 -11.08
N SER A 170 -24.41 -26.47 -11.07
CA SER A 170 -25.36 -26.51 -12.16
C SER A 170 -25.22 -25.28 -13.04
N LEU A 171 -24.98 -25.49 -14.34
CA LEU A 171 -24.73 -24.44 -15.34
C LEU A 171 -25.90 -24.34 -16.28
N PRO A 172 -26.17 -23.16 -16.92
CA PRO A 172 -27.20 -23.02 -17.95
C PRO A 172 -26.99 -23.99 -19.12
N GLY A 173 -28.08 -24.50 -19.67
CA GLY A 173 -28.03 -25.54 -20.69
C GLY A 173 -27.44 -25.14 -22.05
N ALA A 174 -27.21 -23.82 -22.26
CA ALA A 174 -26.58 -23.33 -23.49
C ALA A 174 -25.05 -23.25 -23.38
N VAL A 175 -24.44 -23.68 -22.25
CA VAL A 175 -22.99 -23.70 -22.13
C VAL A 175 -22.40 -24.86 -22.93
N GLU A 176 -21.25 -24.59 -23.52
CA GLU A 176 -20.46 -25.54 -24.30
C GLU A 176 -19.02 -25.49 -23.85
N ASN A 177 -18.21 -26.47 -24.26
CA ASN A 177 -16.76 -26.48 -23.97
C ASN A 177 -16.45 -26.39 -22.46
N ILE A 178 -17.18 -27.14 -21.64
CA ILE A 178 -17.00 -27.13 -20.18
C ILE A 178 -15.62 -27.68 -19.83
N ARG A 179 -14.82 -26.85 -19.18
CA ARG A 179 -13.50 -27.19 -18.64
C ARG A 179 -13.54 -27.06 -17.13
N VAL A 180 -13.08 -28.10 -16.44
CA VAL A 180 -13.10 -28.13 -14.97
C VAL A 180 -11.70 -28.29 -14.45
N ASN A 181 -11.32 -27.43 -13.51
CA ASN A 181 -10.12 -27.57 -12.73
C ASN A 181 -10.47 -27.53 -11.24
N ALA A 182 -9.88 -28.41 -10.46
CA ALA A 182 -10.16 -28.45 -9.03
C ALA A 182 -8.91 -28.75 -8.23
N PHE A 183 -8.85 -28.18 -7.04
CA PHE A 183 -7.70 -28.25 -6.17
C PHE A 183 -8.15 -28.55 -4.74
N THR A 184 -7.31 -29.31 -4.01
CA THR A 184 -7.44 -29.54 -2.57
C THR A 184 -6.21 -28.99 -1.84
N GLY A 185 -6.37 -28.75 -0.53
CA GLY A 185 -5.26 -28.36 0.34
C GLY A 185 -5.37 -26.90 0.82
N GLY A 186 -4.29 -26.39 1.37
CA GLY A 186 -4.21 -25.05 1.92
C GLY A 186 -4.12 -23.94 0.85
N TYR A 187 -4.05 -22.70 1.30
CA TYR A 187 -3.94 -21.55 0.42
C TYR A 187 -2.81 -21.68 -0.62
N ARG A 188 -3.14 -21.51 -1.91
CA ARG A 188 -2.23 -21.70 -3.06
C ARG A 188 -1.75 -23.14 -3.29
N SER A 189 -2.39 -24.14 -2.70
CA SER A 189 -2.09 -25.53 -3.04
C SER A 189 -2.44 -25.83 -4.48
N THR A 190 -1.61 -26.64 -5.14
CA THR A 190 -1.84 -27.18 -6.49
C THR A 190 -2.20 -28.66 -6.46
N GLU A 191 -2.47 -29.20 -5.28
CA GLU A 191 -2.84 -30.61 -5.10
C GLU A 191 -4.20 -30.88 -5.77
N ARG A 192 -4.31 -32.02 -6.46
CA ARG A 192 -5.49 -32.43 -7.21
C ARG A 192 -6.06 -33.76 -6.70
N SER A 193 -6.20 -33.89 -5.38
CA SER A 193 -6.85 -35.05 -4.76
C SER A 193 -8.38 -34.94 -4.89
N VAL A 194 -8.87 -34.95 -6.14
CA VAL A 194 -10.29 -34.72 -6.49
C VAL A 194 -10.80 -35.77 -7.46
N ALA A 195 -12.09 -36.07 -7.37
CA ALA A 195 -12.85 -36.75 -8.39
C ALA A 195 -13.79 -35.75 -9.08
N ILE A 196 -13.81 -35.77 -10.41
CA ILE A 196 -14.59 -34.83 -11.21
C ILE A 196 -15.57 -35.63 -12.06
N THR A 197 -16.83 -35.21 -12.07
CA THR A 197 -17.89 -35.78 -12.90
C THR A 197 -18.59 -34.64 -13.62
N VAL A 198 -18.79 -34.75 -14.94
CA VAL A 198 -19.51 -33.78 -15.75
C VAL A 198 -20.65 -34.54 -16.43
N ASP A 199 -21.90 -34.12 -16.23
CA ASP A 199 -23.12 -34.75 -16.77
C ASP A 199 -23.17 -36.28 -16.53
N GLY A 200 -22.74 -36.71 -15.34
CA GLY A 200 -22.69 -38.09 -14.92
C GLY A 200 -21.50 -38.90 -15.43
N GLN A 201 -20.65 -38.32 -16.28
CA GLN A 201 -19.41 -38.95 -16.76
C GLN A 201 -18.21 -38.58 -15.91
N LYS A 202 -17.43 -39.56 -15.49
CA LYS A 202 -16.20 -39.36 -14.69
C LYS A 202 -15.05 -38.96 -15.61
N HIS A 203 -14.32 -37.94 -15.18
CA HIS A 203 -13.12 -37.46 -15.85
C HIS A 203 -11.91 -37.50 -14.93
N SER A 204 -10.73 -37.76 -15.49
CA SER A 204 -9.51 -37.50 -14.75
C SER A 204 -9.33 -35.99 -14.58
N PRO A 205 -8.62 -35.49 -13.54
CA PRO A 205 -8.39 -34.06 -13.37
C PRO A 205 -7.65 -33.39 -14.56
N GLU A 206 -6.86 -34.18 -15.32
CA GLU A 206 -6.16 -33.71 -16.52
C GLU A 206 -7.08 -33.63 -17.74
N ASP A 207 -7.97 -34.63 -17.91
CA ASP A 207 -8.91 -34.67 -19.02
C ASP A 207 -10.02 -33.62 -18.84
N ALA A 208 -10.51 -33.43 -17.61
CA ALA A 208 -11.50 -32.42 -17.29
C ALA A 208 -11.02 -30.99 -17.60
N PHE A 209 -9.72 -30.74 -17.50
CA PHE A 209 -9.11 -29.46 -17.89
C PHE A 209 -8.94 -29.31 -19.40
N LYS A 210 -8.66 -30.41 -20.10
CA LYS A 210 -8.47 -30.43 -21.56
C LYS A 210 -9.78 -30.60 -22.33
N ALA A 211 -10.75 -31.25 -21.74
CA ALA A 211 -12.00 -31.71 -22.40
C ALA A 211 -12.96 -30.55 -22.69
N ALA A 212 -12.50 -29.68 -23.53
CA ALA A 212 -13.34 -28.75 -24.23
C ALA A 212 -13.90 -29.37 -25.54
N GLY A 213 -13.69 -30.62 -25.77
CA GLY A 213 -14.13 -31.29 -27.00
C GLY A 213 -15.49 -31.96 -26.86
N GLU A 214 -16.41 -31.60 -27.76
CA GLU A 214 -17.74 -32.15 -27.95
C GLU A 214 -18.62 -32.16 -26.68
N SER A 215 -19.33 -31.05 -26.52
CA SER A 215 -20.42 -30.97 -25.58
C SER A 215 -21.45 -32.04 -25.94
N ALA A 216 -21.66 -33.00 -25.05
CA ALA A 216 -22.87 -33.79 -25.10
C ALA A 216 -24.08 -32.83 -25.07
N PRO A 217 -25.17 -33.12 -25.80
CA PRO A 217 -26.36 -32.29 -25.68
C PRO A 217 -26.78 -32.20 -24.21
N PRO A 218 -27.32 -31.06 -23.74
CA PRO A 218 -27.70 -30.87 -22.36
C PRO A 218 -28.59 -32.02 -21.89
N PRO A 219 -28.43 -32.53 -20.66
CA PRO A 219 -29.28 -33.56 -20.13
C PRO A 219 -30.75 -33.10 -20.14
N ALA A 220 -31.64 -34.03 -20.01
CA ALA A 220 -33.12 -33.80 -20.15
C ALA A 220 -33.71 -32.72 -19.21
N GLY A 221 -32.93 -32.13 -18.33
CA GLY A 221 -33.29 -31.02 -17.45
C GLY A 221 -32.85 -29.62 -17.92
N GLY A 222 -32.19 -29.49 -19.06
CA GLY A 222 -31.75 -28.21 -19.62
C GLY A 222 -30.60 -27.50 -18.85
N MET A 223 -29.90 -28.20 -17.96
CA MET A 223 -28.71 -27.70 -17.23
C MET A 223 -27.59 -28.73 -17.29
N HIS A 224 -26.35 -28.27 -17.31
CA HIS A 224 -25.19 -29.12 -17.16
C HIS A 224 -24.78 -29.21 -15.68
N ASP A 225 -24.46 -30.41 -15.22
CA ASP A 225 -24.05 -30.64 -13.85
C ASP A 225 -22.57 -31.03 -13.77
N VAL A 226 -21.81 -30.25 -13.01
CA VAL A 226 -20.43 -30.53 -12.66
C VAL A 226 -20.36 -30.88 -11.20
N GLU A 227 -19.90 -32.09 -10.88
CA GLU A 227 -19.64 -32.53 -9.49
C GLU A 227 -18.16 -32.71 -9.27
N VAL A 228 -17.67 -32.10 -8.19
CA VAL A 228 -16.29 -32.20 -7.74
C VAL A 228 -16.29 -32.65 -6.29
N SER A 229 -15.55 -33.69 -5.96
CA SER A 229 -15.44 -34.20 -4.59
C SER A 229 -13.99 -34.47 -4.21
N SER A 230 -13.66 -34.27 -2.93
CA SER A 230 -12.34 -34.65 -2.40
C SER A 230 -12.20 -36.18 -2.33
N THR A 231 -11.06 -36.70 -2.76
CA THR A 231 -10.76 -38.14 -2.67
C THR A 231 -10.07 -38.51 -1.37
N ARG A 232 -9.71 -37.56 -0.54
CA ARG A 232 -9.18 -37.72 0.80
C ARG A 232 -9.85 -36.75 1.78
N PRO A 233 -9.79 -37.02 3.09
CA PRO A 233 -10.13 -36.02 4.09
C PRO A 233 -9.24 -34.76 3.94
N LEU A 234 -9.81 -33.59 4.22
CA LEU A 234 -9.10 -32.31 4.26
C LEU A 234 -8.70 -32.00 5.69
N GLY A 235 -7.45 -31.62 5.87
CA GLY A 235 -6.90 -31.21 7.15
C GLY A 235 -7.38 -29.82 7.61
N ILE A 236 -6.87 -29.40 8.77
CA ILE A 236 -7.11 -28.04 9.28
C ILE A 236 -6.55 -27.03 8.28
N ARG A 237 -7.36 -26.01 7.93
CA ARG A 237 -7.04 -24.98 6.93
C ARG A 237 -6.79 -25.51 5.52
N GLU A 238 -7.31 -26.68 5.22
CA GLU A 238 -7.40 -27.16 3.86
C GLU A 238 -8.82 -26.99 3.32
N GLY A 239 -8.94 -26.80 2.02
CA GLY A 239 -10.21 -26.59 1.35
C GLY A 239 -10.30 -27.28 -0.02
N LEU A 240 -11.49 -27.25 -0.58
CA LEU A 240 -11.79 -27.66 -1.96
C LEU A 240 -12.11 -26.42 -2.76
N THR A 241 -11.37 -26.19 -3.84
CA THR A 241 -11.56 -25.08 -4.78
C THR A 241 -11.87 -25.63 -6.16
N VAL A 242 -12.79 -25.01 -6.88
CA VAL A 242 -13.17 -25.35 -8.23
C VAL A 242 -13.11 -24.15 -9.16
N ALA A 243 -12.64 -24.38 -10.38
CA ALA A 243 -12.75 -23.46 -11.50
C ALA A 243 -13.49 -24.17 -12.65
N VAL A 244 -14.59 -23.60 -13.09
CA VAL A 244 -15.36 -24.12 -14.22
C VAL A 244 -15.40 -23.05 -15.29
N ALA A 245 -14.96 -23.37 -16.49
CA ALA A 245 -14.96 -22.46 -17.63
C ALA A 245 -15.80 -23.03 -18.76
N TRP A 246 -16.42 -22.13 -19.54
CA TRP A 246 -17.28 -22.47 -20.68
C TRP A 246 -17.20 -21.39 -21.76
N ASN A 247 -17.86 -21.62 -22.93
CA ASN A 247 -17.91 -20.67 -24.02
C ASN A 247 -18.50 -19.32 -23.61
N PRO A 248 -18.05 -18.20 -24.18
CA PRO A 248 -18.54 -16.88 -23.82
C PRO A 248 -19.94 -16.61 -24.37
N GLY A 249 -20.68 -15.71 -23.70
CA GLY A 249 -21.95 -15.17 -24.22
C GLY A 249 -23.21 -15.87 -23.75
N VAL A 250 -23.13 -16.96 -22.99
CA VAL A 250 -24.29 -17.64 -22.39
C VAL A 250 -24.77 -16.88 -21.15
N VAL A 251 -23.87 -16.37 -20.36
CA VAL A 251 -24.20 -15.61 -19.16
C VAL A 251 -24.07 -14.12 -19.42
N ARG A 252 -25.02 -13.34 -18.91
CA ARG A 252 -25.03 -11.89 -19.07
C ARG A 252 -23.76 -11.28 -18.49
N ARG A 253 -22.97 -10.65 -19.35
CA ARG A 253 -21.80 -9.88 -18.94
C ARG A 253 -22.21 -8.52 -18.41
N PRO A 254 -21.56 -7.99 -17.37
CA PRO A 254 -21.80 -6.63 -16.89
C PRO A 254 -21.44 -5.62 -17.97
N THR A 255 -22.24 -4.57 -18.09
CA THR A 255 -21.95 -3.47 -19.00
C THR A 255 -20.69 -2.71 -18.57
N ALA A 256 -20.06 -1.99 -19.50
CA ALA A 256 -18.89 -1.18 -19.20
C ALA A 256 -19.17 -0.14 -18.09
N LEU A 257 -20.39 0.40 -18.03
CA LEU A 257 -20.79 1.34 -16.99
C LEU A 257 -20.93 0.63 -15.63
N GLU A 258 -21.59 -0.54 -15.59
CA GLU A 258 -21.71 -1.35 -14.37
C GLU A 258 -20.33 -1.73 -13.81
N SER A 259 -19.41 -2.13 -14.70
CA SER A 259 -18.04 -2.49 -14.35
C SER A 259 -17.26 -1.30 -13.79
N ARG A 260 -17.34 -0.12 -14.43
CA ARG A 260 -16.69 1.11 -13.95
C ARG A 260 -17.24 1.55 -12.60
N LEU A 261 -18.56 1.60 -12.44
CA LEU A 261 -19.17 1.97 -11.16
C LEU A 261 -18.80 1.01 -10.04
N ALA A 262 -18.72 -0.29 -10.35
CA ALA A 262 -18.27 -1.30 -9.41
C ALA A 262 -16.81 -1.09 -9.01
N TRP A 263 -15.91 -0.84 -9.98
CA TRP A 263 -14.50 -0.55 -9.74
C TRP A 263 -14.33 0.69 -8.86
N PHE A 264 -15.01 1.81 -9.17
CA PHE A 264 -14.98 3.01 -8.33
C PHE A 264 -15.42 2.75 -6.90
N ARG A 265 -16.47 1.95 -6.72
CA ARG A 265 -16.98 1.61 -5.38
C ARG A 265 -16.00 0.74 -4.60
N ASP A 266 -15.40 -0.25 -5.26
CA ASP A 266 -14.48 -1.19 -4.63
C ASP A 266 -13.14 -0.52 -4.25
N ASN A 267 -12.72 0.50 -5.02
CA ASN A 267 -11.47 1.24 -4.84
C ASN A 267 -11.66 2.65 -4.26
N ALA A 268 -12.87 3.01 -3.80
CA ALA A 268 -13.19 4.36 -3.32
C ALA A 268 -12.23 4.85 -2.22
N GLY A 269 -11.80 3.99 -1.30
CA GLY A 269 -10.87 4.36 -0.24
C GLY A 269 -9.49 4.77 -0.77
N ALA A 270 -8.95 4.02 -1.73
CA ALA A 270 -7.69 4.34 -2.38
C ALA A 270 -7.79 5.63 -3.19
N LEU A 271 -8.89 5.81 -3.93
CA LEU A 271 -9.15 7.01 -4.73
C LEU A 271 -9.29 8.26 -3.85
N MET A 272 -10.00 8.17 -2.72
CA MET A 272 -10.12 9.28 -1.77
C MET A 272 -8.76 9.68 -1.19
N LEU A 273 -7.94 8.69 -0.81
CA LEU A 273 -6.60 8.94 -0.29
C LEU A 273 -5.70 9.59 -1.34
N SER A 274 -5.70 9.06 -2.57
CA SER A 274 -4.93 9.64 -3.69
C SER A 274 -5.39 11.05 -4.04
N GLY A 275 -6.71 11.29 -4.02
CA GLY A 275 -7.29 12.61 -4.22
C GLY A 275 -6.85 13.62 -3.15
N LEU A 276 -6.84 13.19 -1.87
CA LEU A 276 -6.38 14.04 -0.77
C LEU A 276 -4.90 14.39 -0.89
N VAL A 277 -4.06 13.40 -1.23
CA VAL A 277 -2.61 13.59 -1.47
C VAL A 277 -2.36 14.57 -2.63
N ALA A 278 -3.16 14.52 -3.69
CA ALA A 278 -3.05 15.46 -4.81
C ALA A 278 -3.61 16.87 -4.47
N LEU A 279 -4.66 16.94 -3.65
CA LEU A 279 -5.33 18.19 -3.30
C LEU A 279 -4.44 19.11 -2.45
N ILE A 280 -3.66 18.55 -1.52
CA ILE A 280 -2.79 19.34 -0.63
C ILE A 280 -1.77 20.18 -1.43
N PRO A 281 -0.93 19.63 -2.32
CA PRO A 281 -0.01 20.43 -3.11
C PRO A 281 -0.73 21.40 -4.06
N LEU A 282 -1.89 21.02 -4.59
CA LEU A 282 -2.69 21.91 -5.44
C LEU A 282 -3.22 23.14 -4.68
N MET A 283 -3.72 22.92 -3.46
CA MET A 283 -4.18 24.02 -2.59
C MET A 283 -3.02 24.91 -2.14
N THR A 284 -1.87 24.32 -1.77
CA THR A 284 -0.68 25.09 -1.39
C THR A 284 -0.17 25.92 -2.58
N PHE A 285 -0.07 25.32 -3.77
CA PHE A 285 0.30 26.02 -4.99
C PHE A 285 -0.68 27.17 -5.32
N GLY A 286 -1.99 26.90 -5.25
CA GLY A 286 -3.02 27.93 -5.45
C GLY A 286 -2.94 29.06 -4.43
N GLY A 287 -2.67 28.72 -3.16
CA GLY A 287 -2.43 29.69 -2.09
C GLY A 287 -1.18 30.56 -2.34
N MET A 288 -0.07 29.92 -2.74
CA MET A 288 1.16 30.62 -3.10
C MET A 288 0.96 31.53 -4.32
N LEU A 289 0.29 31.05 -5.36
CA LEU A 289 -0.02 31.82 -6.55
C LEU A 289 -0.91 33.04 -6.22
N ARG A 290 -1.94 32.84 -5.39
CA ARG A 290 -2.80 33.93 -4.91
C ARG A 290 -2.01 34.94 -4.08
N HIS A 291 -1.11 34.48 -3.21
CA HIS A 291 -0.25 35.35 -2.40
C HIS A 291 0.68 36.16 -3.29
N TRP A 292 1.33 35.50 -4.26
CA TRP A 292 2.19 36.13 -5.23
C TRP A 292 1.42 37.22 -6.06
N TRP A 293 0.21 36.92 -6.47
CA TRP A 293 -0.61 37.88 -7.20
C TRP A 293 -0.96 39.12 -6.39
N ARG A 294 -1.06 39.00 -5.05
CA ARG A 294 -1.45 40.12 -4.18
C ARG A 294 -0.27 40.92 -3.67
N VAL A 295 0.84 40.30 -3.37
CA VAL A 295 1.96 40.93 -2.64
C VAL A 295 3.28 40.81 -3.40
N GLY A 296 3.45 39.73 -4.21
CA GLY A 296 4.73 39.43 -4.86
C GLY A 296 4.89 39.99 -6.28
N ARG A 297 3.94 40.77 -6.78
CA ARG A 297 4.11 41.48 -8.07
C ARG A 297 4.95 42.71 -7.87
N ASP A 298 5.97 42.83 -8.70
CA ASP A 298 6.79 44.06 -8.74
C ASP A 298 5.90 45.29 -8.99
N PRO A 299 6.14 46.37 -8.27
CA PRO A 299 5.45 47.63 -8.53
C PRO A 299 5.69 48.06 -9.98
N ARG A 300 4.67 48.65 -10.60
CA ARG A 300 4.83 49.18 -11.97
C ARG A 300 5.98 50.15 -11.96
N PRO A 301 6.94 50.06 -12.91
CA PRO A 301 8.03 51.01 -13.00
C PRO A 301 7.40 52.40 -13.17
N GLY A 302 7.78 53.32 -12.27
CA GLY A 302 7.43 54.71 -12.38
C GLY A 302 8.15 55.40 -13.56
N PRO A 303 7.83 56.64 -13.90
CA PRO A 303 8.57 57.37 -14.89
C PRO A 303 10.03 57.51 -14.45
N VAL A 304 10.97 57.02 -15.25
CA VAL A 304 12.41 57.15 -15.01
C VAL A 304 12.79 58.61 -15.32
N VAL A 305 13.10 59.35 -14.25
CA VAL A 305 13.69 60.70 -14.39
C VAL A 305 15.18 60.52 -14.62
N VAL A 306 15.70 61.12 -15.68
CA VAL A 306 17.13 61.09 -15.98
C VAL A 306 17.87 61.84 -14.87
N GLN A 307 18.74 61.14 -14.15
CA GLN A 307 19.63 61.70 -13.15
C GLN A 307 21.05 61.63 -13.69
N TYR A 308 21.77 62.77 -13.59
CA TYR A 308 23.15 62.88 -14.06
C TYR A 308 24.17 62.72 -12.89
N GLU A 309 23.70 62.72 -11.67
CA GLU A 309 24.53 62.50 -10.47
C GLU A 309 24.31 61.11 -9.90
N PRO A 310 25.36 60.48 -9.39
CA PRO A 310 25.23 59.18 -8.74
C PRO A 310 24.35 59.29 -7.49
N PRO A 311 23.64 58.19 -7.10
CA PRO A 311 22.85 58.18 -5.87
C PRO A 311 23.71 58.55 -4.67
N PRO A 312 23.26 59.45 -3.77
CA PRO A 312 24.04 59.83 -2.61
C PRO A 312 24.24 58.65 -1.67
N GLY A 313 25.51 58.46 -1.22
CA GLY A 313 25.86 57.42 -0.26
C GLY A 313 26.03 56.00 -0.82
N LEU A 314 25.92 55.81 -2.12
CA LEU A 314 26.19 54.53 -2.78
C LEU A 314 27.42 54.66 -3.68
N GLY A 315 28.34 53.71 -3.56
CA GLY A 315 29.48 53.57 -4.47
C GLY A 315 29.12 52.76 -5.73
N PRO A 316 30.00 52.72 -6.72
CA PRO A 316 29.75 52.04 -7.98
C PRO A 316 29.40 50.55 -7.84
N ALA A 317 30.02 49.84 -6.90
CA ALA A 317 29.74 48.43 -6.69
C ALA A 317 28.39 48.20 -6.02
N GLU A 318 28.01 49.06 -5.07
CA GLU A 318 26.71 48.97 -4.41
C GLU A 318 25.58 49.22 -5.41
N VAL A 319 25.79 50.17 -6.35
CA VAL A 319 24.82 50.42 -7.44
C VAL A 319 24.76 49.22 -8.39
N GLY A 320 25.89 48.64 -8.80
CA GLY A 320 25.91 47.46 -9.65
C GLY A 320 25.15 46.28 -9.02
N THR A 321 25.49 45.95 -7.79
CA THR A 321 24.82 44.89 -7.03
C THR A 321 23.31 45.14 -6.82
N LEU A 322 22.86 46.38 -6.68
CA LEU A 322 21.44 46.75 -6.60
C LEU A 322 20.70 46.55 -7.92
N VAL A 323 21.38 46.68 -9.06
CA VAL A 323 20.75 46.54 -10.40
C VAL A 323 20.50 45.07 -10.75
N ASP A 324 21.46 44.20 -10.50
CA ASP A 324 21.38 42.78 -10.89
C ASP A 324 21.25 41.79 -9.71
N ASN A 325 21.22 42.32 -8.49
CA ASN A 325 21.06 41.58 -7.25
C ASN A 325 22.16 40.51 -7.03
N SER A 326 23.34 40.69 -7.62
CA SER A 326 24.49 39.79 -7.53
C SER A 326 25.80 40.60 -7.62
N PRO A 327 26.74 40.41 -6.65
CA PRO A 327 28.07 41.00 -6.77
C PRO A 327 28.87 40.26 -7.84
N ASP A 328 29.39 40.97 -8.82
CA ASP A 328 30.22 40.38 -9.86
C ASP A 328 31.58 41.08 -10.04
N ASN A 329 32.43 40.52 -10.92
CA ASN A 329 33.77 41.07 -11.18
C ASN A 329 33.72 42.49 -11.75
N ARG A 330 32.63 42.84 -12.41
CA ARG A 330 32.43 44.20 -12.96
C ARG A 330 32.30 45.22 -11.84
N ASP A 331 31.60 44.85 -10.76
CA ASP A 331 31.44 45.73 -9.60
C ASP A 331 32.76 45.97 -8.90
N LEU A 332 33.60 44.92 -8.77
CA LEU A 332 34.94 45.06 -8.22
C LEU A 332 35.83 45.98 -9.08
N MET A 333 35.77 45.81 -10.41
CA MET A 333 36.49 46.71 -11.32
C MET A 333 36.00 48.14 -11.25
N ALA A 334 34.71 48.37 -11.06
CA ALA A 334 34.14 49.67 -10.86
C ALA A 334 34.66 50.38 -9.62
N ILE A 335 34.89 49.64 -8.50
CA ILE A 335 35.54 50.16 -7.30
C ILE A 335 36.98 50.62 -7.59
N LEU A 336 37.78 49.83 -8.29
CA LEU A 336 39.15 50.18 -8.62
C LEU A 336 39.23 51.42 -9.49
N VAL A 337 38.33 51.55 -10.48
CA VAL A 337 38.26 52.76 -11.33
C VAL A 337 37.84 53.97 -10.51
N ASP A 338 36.86 53.86 -9.62
CA ASP A 338 36.42 54.94 -8.72
C ASP A 338 37.55 55.40 -7.78
N CYS A 339 38.30 54.46 -7.20
CA CYS A 339 39.48 54.75 -6.37
C CYS A 339 40.55 55.45 -7.19
N ALA A 340 40.74 55.10 -8.46
CA ALA A 340 41.69 55.78 -9.32
C ALA A 340 41.26 57.22 -9.67
N VAL A 341 39.98 57.44 -9.94
CA VAL A 341 39.37 58.73 -10.21
C VAL A 341 39.48 59.67 -8.98
N LYS A 342 39.30 59.08 -7.79
CA LYS A 342 39.48 59.77 -6.50
C LYS A 342 40.96 60.02 -6.13
N GLY A 343 41.89 59.55 -6.95
CA GLY A 343 43.34 59.74 -6.73
C GLY A 343 43.93 58.90 -5.59
N ILE A 344 43.24 57.86 -5.17
CA ILE A 344 43.68 56.98 -4.06
C ILE A 344 44.66 55.92 -4.58
N ILE A 345 44.42 55.42 -5.80
CA ILE A 345 45.31 54.49 -6.50
C ILE A 345 45.66 55.03 -7.90
N ARG A 346 46.73 54.50 -8.46
CA ARG A 346 47.13 54.73 -9.87
C ARG A 346 47.12 53.39 -10.59
N ILE A 347 46.45 53.33 -11.70
CA ILE A 347 46.42 52.16 -12.58
C ILE A 347 47.43 52.36 -13.67
N ARG A 348 48.42 51.44 -13.81
CA ARG A 348 49.44 51.49 -14.85
C ARG A 348 49.38 50.21 -15.68
N GLU A 349 49.37 50.34 -16.98
CA GLU A 349 49.55 49.18 -17.86
C GLU A 349 51.04 48.82 -17.88
N THR A 350 51.40 47.61 -17.47
CA THR A 350 52.76 47.05 -17.43
C THR A 350 53.11 46.23 -18.64
N ALA A 351 52.12 45.65 -19.29
CA ALA A 351 52.32 44.97 -20.56
C ALA A 351 51.05 45.13 -21.43
N PRO A 352 51.23 45.63 -22.68
CA PRO A 352 50.08 45.75 -23.56
C PRO A 352 49.53 44.41 -24.02
N ALA A 353 48.25 44.38 -24.43
CA ALA A 353 47.62 43.21 -24.96
C ALA A 353 48.38 42.62 -26.17
N GLY A 354 48.74 41.35 -26.12
CA GLY A 354 49.36 40.59 -27.22
C GLY A 354 48.33 39.67 -27.90
N TRP A 355 48.68 39.07 -29.03
CA TRP A 355 47.79 38.18 -29.78
C TRP A 355 47.23 36.99 -28.95
N PHE A 356 47.91 36.60 -27.86
CA PHE A 356 47.50 35.51 -26.95
C PHE A 356 47.70 35.86 -25.48
N GLN A 357 47.94 37.15 -25.17
CA GLN A 357 48.13 37.58 -23.78
C GLN A 357 47.21 38.74 -23.45
N ALA A 358 46.51 38.62 -22.33
CA ALA A 358 45.76 39.72 -21.77
C ALA A 358 46.68 40.85 -21.30
N PRO A 359 46.26 42.13 -21.36
CA PRO A 359 47.04 43.23 -20.83
C PRO A 359 47.26 43.06 -19.34
N LYS A 360 48.43 43.42 -18.85
CA LYS A 360 48.79 43.39 -17.43
C LYS A 360 48.76 44.79 -16.83
N TYR A 361 48.13 44.91 -15.70
CA TYR A 361 48.05 46.19 -14.97
C TYR A 361 48.72 46.07 -13.62
N ALA A 362 49.30 47.18 -13.15
CA ALA A 362 49.78 47.36 -11.83
C ALA A 362 48.98 48.48 -11.15
N PHE A 363 48.72 48.27 -9.89
CA PHE A 363 47.99 49.24 -9.03
C PHE A 363 48.95 49.80 -8.01
N ASP A 364 49.19 51.12 -8.03
CA ASP A 364 50.03 51.80 -7.05
C ASP A 364 49.13 52.54 -6.05
N LEU A 365 49.31 52.29 -4.77
CA LEU A 365 48.61 52.99 -3.71
C LEU A 365 49.24 54.39 -3.53
N LEU A 366 48.47 55.47 -3.70
CA LEU A 366 48.91 56.82 -3.58
C LEU A 366 48.62 57.47 -2.21
N VAL A 367 47.55 56.98 -1.54
CA VAL A 367 47.05 57.56 -0.27
C VAL A 367 47.09 56.49 0.80
N PRO A 368 47.75 56.72 1.93
CA PRO A 368 47.80 55.73 3.02
C PRO A 368 46.42 55.49 3.64
N SER A 369 46.21 54.29 4.17
CA SER A 369 44.91 53.81 4.68
C SER A 369 44.25 54.67 5.75
N GLN A 370 45.06 55.44 6.52
CA GLN A 370 44.56 56.39 7.54
C GLN A 370 43.76 57.57 6.95
N ASP A 371 43.92 57.85 5.67
CA ASP A 371 43.28 58.99 4.98
C ASP A 371 42.11 58.61 4.07
N TRP A 372 41.64 57.35 4.10
CA TRP A 372 40.52 56.84 3.32
C TRP A 372 39.15 57.25 3.88
N LYS A 373 38.93 58.49 4.24
CA LYS A 373 37.75 58.96 4.96
C LYS A 373 36.46 58.96 4.12
N ASP A 374 36.58 59.03 2.80
CA ASP A 374 35.45 59.14 1.86
C ASP A 374 35.24 57.90 0.98
N LEU A 375 35.81 56.76 1.41
CA LEU A 375 35.60 55.50 0.72
C LEU A 375 34.38 54.73 1.26
N SER A 376 33.69 54.03 0.37
CA SER A 376 32.67 53.08 0.80
C SER A 376 33.32 51.93 1.56
N PRO A 377 32.60 51.27 2.48
CA PRO A 377 33.14 50.12 3.22
C PRO A 377 33.64 49.00 2.30
N ALA A 378 32.99 48.80 1.14
CA ALA A 378 33.40 47.80 0.16
C ALA A 378 34.73 48.15 -0.50
N ALA A 379 34.90 49.45 -0.87
CA ALA A 379 36.15 49.94 -1.45
C ALA A 379 37.31 49.88 -0.47
N ALA A 380 37.10 50.28 0.77
CA ALA A 380 38.10 50.18 1.81
C ALA A 380 38.54 48.74 2.04
N ALA A 381 37.58 47.77 2.15
CA ALA A 381 37.88 46.36 2.33
C ALA A 381 38.65 45.76 1.14
N LEU A 382 38.29 46.15 -0.11
CA LEU A 382 39.01 45.70 -1.30
C LEU A 382 40.46 46.21 -1.32
N LEU A 383 40.67 47.47 -1.07
CA LEU A 383 42.03 48.05 -1.04
C LEU A 383 42.86 47.46 0.13
N ASP A 384 42.26 47.30 1.29
CA ASP A 384 42.94 46.66 2.41
C ASP A 384 43.35 45.22 2.06
N GLY A 385 42.46 44.43 1.47
CA GLY A 385 42.75 43.08 0.99
C GLY A 385 43.88 43.02 -0.05
N MET A 386 43.87 43.97 -0.99
CA MET A 386 44.85 44.04 -2.07
C MET A 386 46.25 44.43 -1.57
N PHE A 387 46.31 45.41 -0.68
CA PHE A 387 47.59 46.00 -0.26
C PHE A 387 48.13 45.52 1.08
N THR A 388 47.32 44.93 1.95
CA THR A 388 47.77 44.35 3.23
C THR A 388 48.27 42.90 3.11
N GLN A 389 47.70 42.13 2.23
CA GLN A 389 48.11 40.72 2.03
C GLN A 389 49.43 40.60 1.24
N THR A 390 49.81 41.58 0.46
CA THR A 390 51.01 41.52 -0.41
C THR A 390 52.29 41.92 0.29
N SER A 391 52.21 42.39 1.52
CA SER A 391 53.42 42.92 2.21
C SER A 391 53.42 42.62 3.70
N GLY A 392 54.14 41.61 4.09
CA GLY A 392 54.46 41.34 5.49
C GLY A 392 55.33 42.40 6.17
N HIS A 393 55.32 43.70 5.74
CA HIS A 393 56.24 44.71 6.27
C HIS A 393 55.69 46.14 6.08
N TRP A 394 54.54 46.46 6.68
CA TRP A 394 53.88 47.76 6.44
C TRP A 394 53.58 48.60 7.66
N ALA A 395 54.31 48.46 8.68
CA ALA A 395 54.13 49.33 9.86
C ALA A 395 55.08 50.48 9.79
N ASP A 396 55.30 51.38 9.07
CA ASP A 396 56.07 52.63 9.28
C ASP A 396 56.67 53.30 8.04
N MET A 397 55.96 53.40 6.90
CA MET A 397 56.53 54.21 5.85
C MET A 397 55.53 55.15 5.18
N THR A 398 55.46 56.39 5.61
CA THR A 398 54.99 57.53 4.84
C THR A 398 55.87 57.66 3.59
N GLY A 399 55.30 57.35 2.42
CA GLY A 399 55.94 57.63 1.11
C GLY A 399 56.34 56.40 0.27
N VAL A 400 56.02 55.20 0.63
CA VAL A 400 56.30 54.04 -0.23
C VAL A 400 55.11 53.74 -1.10
N VAL A 401 55.32 53.74 -2.44
CA VAL A 401 54.35 53.34 -3.47
C VAL A 401 54.33 51.80 -3.48
N CYS A 402 53.21 51.22 -3.07
CA CYS A 402 52.96 49.79 -3.23
C CYS A 402 52.37 49.51 -4.59
N SER A 403 52.94 48.54 -5.29
CA SER A 403 52.38 48.06 -6.56
C SER A 403 51.97 46.59 -6.46
N VAL A 404 50.73 46.36 -6.80
CA VAL A 404 50.18 44.98 -6.97
C VAL A 404 49.97 44.75 -8.46
N THR A 405 50.42 43.63 -8.96
CA THR A 405 50.24 43.29 -10.38
C THR A 405 48.99 42.44 -10.59
N SER A 406 48.39 42.51 -11.74
CA SER A 406 47.22 41.69 -12.10
C SER A 406 47.44 40.16 -11.99
N ASP A 407 48.70 39.73 -12.02
CA ASP A 407 49.06 38.33 -11.83
C ASP A 407 48.90 37.85 -10.36
N GLU A 408 48.93 38.78 -9.40
CA GLU A 408 48.73 38.48 -7.99
C GLU A 408 47.27 38.46 -7.55
N LEU A 409 46.35 38.98 -8.40
CA LEU A 409 44.94 39.03 -8.16
C LEU A 409 44.17 37.83 -8.76
N GLY A 410 44.88 36.94 -9.45
CA GLY A 410 44.32 35.81 -10.20
C GLY A 410 44.33 34.46 -9.54
N ASN A 411 44.68 34.35 -8.23
CA ASN A 411 44.64 33.10 -7.47
C ASN A 411 43.57 33.11 -6.38
#